data_effbf2e2d142a90a2b9a7e2e3505719a
#
_entry.id   effbf2e2d142a90a2b9a7e2e3505719a
#
_cell.length_a   1.000
_cell.length_b   1.000
_cell.length_c   1.000
_cell.angle_alpha   90.00
_cell.angle_beta   90.00
_cell.angle_gamma   90.00
#
_symmetry.space_group_name_H-M   'P 1'
#
loop_
_entity.id
_entity.type
_entity.pdbx_description
1 polymer ?
#
loop_
_entity_poly.entity_id
_entity_poly.type
_entity_poly.pdbx_seq_one_letter_code
_entity_poly.pdbx_strand_id
1 'polypeptide(L)'
;MTGSGDNFLTLGIESSCDDSAVALLRGQRDVRAELLSSQVEAHSPFGGVIPEFAARMHLEAFLPLMKEAFRRGGVTDPASEIGLIAVTAGPGLMGSLIVGVMAAKALSLAWGVPILAVNHLEGHMFANVVSFPELQPPFLCMIVSGGHTEIVLAKEWGKYEFLGGTRDDAAGEAYDKTAKVLGLPYPGGPHVDRLAGAGNPNRFDFPVPLKGSREIAFSFSGLKTAAVTEIAKLAEKGGTLPVEDICASFQRAAVDSL
;
A
#
# COMPACT_ATOMS: atom_id res chain seq x y z
N MET A 1 -14.82 6.85 29.63
CA MET A 1 -15.97 7.55 29.03
C MET A 1 -16.69 6.55 28.16
N THR A 2 -17.63 5.86 28.76
CA THR A 2 -18.53 4.90 28.10
C THR A 2 -19.82 5.64 27.80
N GLY A 3 -20.20 5.77 26.55
CA GLY A 3 -21.55 6.18 26.23
C GLY A 3 -21.69 6.98 24.94
N SER A 4 -22.51 6.52 24.08
CA SER A 4 -23.17 7.15 22.93
C SER A 4 -22.40 7.22 21.58
N GLY A 5 -21.19 6.67 21.45
CA GLY A 5 -20.43 6.71 20.18
C GLY A 5 -20.68 5.57 19.20
N ASP A 6 -21.41 4.52 19.58
CA ASP A 6 -21.37 3.24 18.84
C ASP A 6 -22.47 3.06 17.78
N ASN A 7 -23.27 4.08 17.50
CA ASN A 7 -24.46 3.89 16.67
C ASN A 7 -24.41 4.55 15.29
N PHE A 8 -23.40 5.31 14.97
CA PHE A 8 -23.23 5.90 13.64
C PHE A 8 -22.26 5.10 12.78
N LEU A 9 -22.40 5.24 11.47
CA LEU A 9 -21.45 4.71 10.52
C LEU A 9 -20.35 5.73 10.22
N THR A 10 -19.13 5.24 10.09
CA THR A 10 -18.02 5.99 9.53
C THR A 10 -17.85 5.61 8.07
N LEU A 11 -17.83 6.60 7.18
CA LEU A 11 -17.47 6.44 5.78
C LEU A 11 -15.95 6.65 5.64
N GLY A 12 -15.22 5.61 5.27
CA GLY A 12 -13.80 5.66 4.93
C GLY A 12 -13.59 5.86 3.44
N ILE A 13 -12.67 6.75 3.06
CA ILE A 13 -12.30 7.05 1.66
C ILE A 13 -10.78 7.00 1.53
N GLU A 14 -10.30 6.19 0.58
CA GLU A 14 -8.87 6.05 0.26
C GLU A 14 -8.63 6.30 -1.23
N SER A 15 -7.62 7.13 -1.55
CA SER A 15 -7.19 7.44 -2.91
C SER A 15 -5.73 7.86 -2.99
N SER A 16 -4.88 7.36 -2.11
CA SER A 16 -3.50 7.86 -2.00
C SER A 16 -2.58 7.54 -3.18
N CYS A 17 -2.86 6.47 -3.92
CA CYS A 17 -2.01 6.04 -5.04
C CYS A 17 -2.84 5.60 -6.27
N ASP A 18 -2.99 4.30 -6.49
CA ASP A 18 -3.62 3.70 -7.67
C ASP A 18 -4.79 2.77 -7.33
N ASP A 19 -5.21 2.76 -6.09
CA ASP A 19 -6.41 2.07 -5.64
C ASP A 19 -7.43 3.06 -5.08
N SER A 20 -8.68 2.97 -5.55
CA SER A 20 -9.80 3.69 -4.96
C SER A 20 -10.52 2.76 -4.00
N ALA A 21 -10.63 3.12 -2.73
CA ALA A 21 -11.38 2.32 -1.79
C ALA A 21 -12.41 3.14 -1.01
N VAL A 22 -13.53 2.48 -0.69
CA VAL A 22 -14.59 3.00 0.16
C VAL A 22 -15.01 1.92 1.15
N ALA A 23 -15.09 2.28 2.43
CA ALA A 23 -15.54 1.37 3.47
C ALA A 23 -16.60 2.03 4.36
N LEU A 24 -17.48 1.21 4.90
CA LEU A 24 -18.42 1.58 5.95
C LEU A 24 -18.12 0.80 7.21
N LEU A 25 -17.88 1.51 8.28
CA LEU A 25 -17.53 0.93 9.57
C LEU A 25 -18.52 1.39 10.64
N ARG A 26 -19.03 0.47 11.45
CA ARG A 26 -19.81 0.77 12.64
C ARG A 26 -18.96 0.53 13.87
N GLY A 27 -18.85 1.54 14.73
CA GLY A 27 -17.95 1.46 15.89
C GLY A 27 -16.50 1.25 15.46
N GLN A 28 -15.78 0.39 16.18
CA GLN A 28 -14.33 0.22 15.98
C GLN A 28 -13.95 -0.87 14.97
N ARG A 29 -14.83 -1.85 14.68
CA ARG A 29 -14.43 -3.07 13.96
C ARG A 29 -15.53 -3.71 13.11
N ASP A 30 -16.79 -3.28 13.23
CA ASP A 30 -17.89 -3.84 12.44
C ASP A 30 -17.87 -3.26 11.01
N VAL A 31 -17.13 -3.93 10.12
CA VAL A 31 -17.03 -3.58 8.71
C VAL A 31 -18.31 -3.98 8.01
N ARG A 32 -19.16 -3.00 7.69
CA ARG A 32 -20.46 -3.18 7.04
C ARG A 32 -20.36 -3.33 5.53
N ALA A 33 -19.36 -2.65 4.94
CA ALA A 33 -19.02 -2.77 3.53
C ALA A 33 -17.58 -2.35 3.34
N GLU A 34 -16.91 -3.02 2.40
CA GLU A 34 -15.57 -2.71 1.92
C GLU A 34 -15.54 -2.93 0.42
N LEU A 35 -15.05 -1.96 -0.32
CA LEU A 35 -15.00 -1.97 -1.78
C LEU A 35 -13.69 -1.35 -2.24
N LEU A 36 -13.06 -2.04 -3.17
CA LEU A 36 -11.83 -1.64 -3.82
C LEU A 36 -12.01 -1.63 -5.33
N SER A 37 -11.53 -0.59 -5.98
CA SER A 37 -11.32 -0.51 -7.43
C SER A 37 -9.85 -0.30 -7.69
N SER A 38 -9.16 -1.37 -8.09
CA SER A 38 -7.74 -1.32 -8.42
C SER A 38 -7.53 -0.82 -9.84
N GLN A 39 -6.50 -0.01 -10.02
CA GLN A 39 -6.10 0.54 -11.31
C GLN A 39 -4.89 -0.22 -11.91
N VAL A 40 -4.50 -1.34 -11.31
CA VAL A 40 -3.33 -2.14 -11.71
C VAL A 40 -3.38 -2.50 -13.20
N GLU A 41 -4.52 -2.99 -13.71
CA GLU A 41 -4.67 -3.35 -15.11
C GLU A 41 -4.48 -2.15 -16.05
N ALA A 42 -4.98 -0.99 -15.66
CA ALA A 42 -4.86 0.25 -16.44
C ALA A 42 -3.43 0.80 -16.46
N HIS A 43 -2.66 0.60 -15.39
CA HIS A 43 -1.28 1.04 -15.27
C HIS A 43 -0.26 0.02 -15.80
N SER A 44 -0.63 -1.26 -15.89
CA SER A 44 0.25 -2.35 -16.32
C SER A 44 0.95 -2.09 -17.67
N PRO A 45 0.28 -1.55 -18.73
CA PRO A 45 0.94 -1.26 -20.00
C PRO A 45 2.09 -0.24 -19.89
N PHE A 46 2.08 0.60 -18.85
CA PHE A 46 3.11 1.61 -18.61
C PHE A 46 4.22 1.11 -17.70
N GLY A 47 4.00 -0.02 -17.03
CA GLY A 47 4.94 -0.64 -16.08
C GLY A 47 5.11 0.18 -14.81
N GLY A 48 4.06 0.84 -14.35
CA GLY A 48 4.01 1.63 -13.13
C GLY A 48 2.91 2.69 -13.15
N VAL A 49 2.67 3.32 -12.01
CA VAL A 49 1.59 4.30 -11.84
C VAL A 49 1.89 5.61 -12.58
N ILE A 50 0.91 6.10 -13.35
CA ILE A 50 0.93 7.43 -13.95
C ILE A 50 0.04 8.34 -13.10
N PRO A 51 0.59 9.31 -12.35
CA PRO A 51 -0.14 10.07 -11.34
C PRO A 51 -1.38 10.81 -11.86
N GLU A 52 -1.27 11.45 -13.01
CA GLU A 52 -2.40 12.19 -13.61
C GLU A 52 -3.51 11.26 -14.09
N PHE A 53 -3.15 10.09 -14.61
CA PHE A 53 -4.12 9.08 -15.02
C PHE A 53 -4.81 8.46 -13.80
N ALA A 54 -4.06 8.15 -12.74
CA ALA A 54 -4.61 7.67 -11.49
C ALA A 54 -5.66 8.63 -10.91
N ALA A 55 -5.36 9.93 -10.87
CA ALA A 55 -6.29 10.95 -10.39
C ALA A 55 -7.62 10.94 -11.15
N ARG A 56 -7.59 10.80 -12.49
CA ARG A 56 -8.81 10.72 -13.31
C ARG A 56 -9.62 9.46 -13.02
N MET A 57 -8.95 8.31 -12.88
CA MET A 57 -9.62 7.05 -12.56
C MET A 57 -10.31 7.09 -11.18
N HIS A 58 -9.72 7.77 -10.18
CA HIS A 58 -10.38 8.00 -8.91
C HIS A 58 -11.69 8.77 -9.05
N LEU A 59 -11.73 9.82 -9.88
CA LEU A 59 -12.97 10.58 -10.14
C LEU A 59 -14.08 9.70 -10.69
N GLU A 60 -13.74 8.77 -11.58
CA GLU A 60 -14.70 7.85 -12.20
C GLU A 60 -15.15 6.75 -11.23
N ALA A 61 -14.24 6.28 -10.37
CA ALA A 61 -14.48 5.13 -9.49
C ALA A 61 -15.31 5.49 -8.24
N PHE A 62 -15.15 6.68 -7.64
CA PHE A 62 -15.71 6.95 -6.32
C PHE A 62 -17.24 6.91 -6.25
N LEU A 63 -17.94 7.50 -7.19
CA LEU A 63 -19.40 7.51 -7.13
C LEU A 63 -20.01 6.10 -7.25
N PRO A 64 -19.59 5.24 -8.19
CA PRO A 64 -19.98 3.84 -8.22
C PRO A 64 -19.64 3.07 -6.94
N LEU A 65 -18.42 3.24 -6.41
CA LEU A 65 -17.98 2.57 -5.18
C LEU A 65 -18.85 2.97 -3.98
N MET A 66 -19.10 4.26 -3.79
CA MET A 66 -19.94 4.74 -2.69
C MET A 66 -21.36 4.20 -2.78
N LYS A 67 -21.98 4.24 -3.96
CA LYS A 67 -23.32 3.70 -4.16
C LYS A 67 -23.40 2.21 -3.80
N GLU A 68 -22.41 1.45 -4.23
CA GLU A 68 -22.36 0.01 -3.94
C GLU A 68 -22.04 -0.25 -2.46
N ALA A 69 -21.18 0.57 -1.81
CA ALA A 69 -20.92 0.48 -0.39
C ALA A 69 -22.19 0.72 0.43
N PHE A 70 -22.96 1.75 0.11
CA PHE A 70 -24.23 2.02 0.77
C PHE A 70 -25.22 0.88 0.59
N ARG A 71 -25.35 0.38 -0.63
CA ARG A 71 -26.23 -0.78 -0.92
C ARG A 71 -25.84 -2.01 -0.08
N ARG A 72 -24.55 -2.37 -0.04
CA ARG A 72 -24.05 -3.53 0.75
C ARG A 72 -24.16 -3.30 2.25
N GLY A 73 -23.88 -2.09 2.71
CA GLY A 73 -23.97 -1.71 4.12
C GLY A 73 -25.40 -1.49 4.61
N GLY A 74 -26.40 -1.54 3.71
CA GLY A 74 -27.81 -1.32 4.04
C GLY A 74 -28.14 0.13 4.38
N VAL A 75 -27.34 1.08 3.89
CA VAL A 75 -27.52 2.54 4.09
C VAL A 75 -28.55 3.05 3.08
N THR A 76 -29.66 3.59 3.58
CA THR A 76 -30.77 4.11 2.76
C THR A 76 -30.80 5.62 2.73
N ASP A 77 -30.36 6.28 3.81
CA ASP A 77 -30.23 7.73 3.93
C ASP A 77 -28.86 8.08 4.50
N PRO A 78 -27.83 8.24 3.62
CA PRO A 78 -26.47 8.53 4.07
C PRO A 78 -26.35 9.78 4.93
N ALA A 79 -27.18 10.81 4.69
CA ALA A 79 -27.12 12.06 5.43
C ALA A 79 -27.52 11.90 6.91
N SER A 80 -28.36 10.93 7.24
CA SER A 80 -28.81 10.65 8.62
C SER A 80 -28.03 9.50 9.28
N GLU A 81 -27.49 8.57 8.48
CA GLU A 81 -26.85 7.36 9.01
C GLU A 81 -25.31 7.49 9.16
N ILE A 82 -24.66 8.34 8.33
CA ILE A 82 -23.23 8.59 8.42
C ILE A 82 -22.97 9.67 9.46
N GLY A 83 -22.18 9.36 10.47
CA GLY A 83 -21.82 10.31 11.52
C GLY A 83 -20.37 10.84 11.43
N LEU A 84 -19.53 10.24 10.57
CA LEU A 84 -18.15 10.66 10.38
C LEU A 84 -17.69 10.27 8.96
N ILE A 85 -16.91 11.15 8.33
CA ILE A 85 -16.19 10.83 7.10
C ILE A 85 -14.69 10.83 7.43
N ALA A 86 -14.03 9.68 7.27
CA ALA A 86 -12.59 9.53 7.39
C ALA A 86 -11.98 9.46 6.00
N VAL A 87 -10.97 10.27 5.71
CA VAL A 87 -10.33 10.30 4.39
C VAL A 87 -8.82 10.35 4.51
N THR A 88 -8.14 9.56 3.70
CA THR A 88 -6.69 9.62 3.60
C THR A 88 -6.26 10.97 3.03
N ALA A 89 -5.44 11.70 3.82
CA ALA A 89 -4.95 13.03 3.47
C ALA A 89 -3.45 13.07 3.13
N GLY A 90 -2.76 11.95 3.29
CA GLY A 90 -1.33 11.77 2.99
C GLY A 90 -0.68 10.70 3.87
N PRO A 91 0.54 10.27 3.51
CA PRO A 91 1.24 10.55 2.25
C PRO A 91 0.58 9.89 1.03
N GLY A 92 0.95 10.33 -0.18
CA GLY A 92 0.44 9.78 -1.43
C GLY A 92 0.63 10.72 -2.62
N LEU A 93 0.11 10.32 -3.77
CA LEU A 93 0.13 11.13 -4.99
C LEU A 93 -0.84 12.31 -4.83
N MET A 94 -0.32 13.53 -4.98
CA MET A 94 -1.07 14.76 -4.74
C MET A 94 -2.40 14.82 -5.52
N GLY A 95 -2.38 14.49 -6.80
CA GLY A 95 -3.59 14.50 -7.64
C GLY A 95 -4.63 13.50 -7.16
N SER A 96 -4.21 12.32 -6.78
CA SER A 96 -5.07 11.24 -6.26
C SER A 96 -5.67 11.61 -4.90
N LEU A 97 -4.84 12.10 -3.96
CA LEU A 97 -5.29 12.56 -2.64
C LEU A 97 -6.33 13.68 -2.75
N ILE A 98 -6.13 14.65 -3.65
CA ILE A 98 -7.08 15.75 -3.85
C ILE A 98 -8.48 15.23 -4.20
N VAL A 99 -8.58 14.18 -5.02
CA VAL A 99 -9.89 13.63 -5.41
C VAL A 99 -10.66 13.11 -4.20
N GLY A 100 -10.03 12.25 -3.37
CA GLY A 100 -10.67 11.70 -2.18
C GLY A 100 -11.00 12.77 -1.15
N VAL A 101 -10.07 13.69 -0.88
CA VAL A 101 -10.26 14.79 0.08
C VAL A 101 -11.37 15.73 -0.36
N MET A 102 -11.46 16.07 -1.65
CA MET A 102 -12.52 16.93 -2.16
C MET A 102 -13.89 16.25 -2.15
N ALA A 103 -13.94 14.94 -2.46
CA ALA A 103 -15.16 14.15 -2.31
C ALA A 103 -15.63 14.14 -0.84
N ALA A 104 -14.74 13.88 0.11
CA ALA A 104 -15.04 13.90 1.54
C ALA A 104 -15.54 15.26 2.02
N LYS A 105 -14.89 16.36 1.58
CA LYS A 105 -15.31 17.73 1.92
C LYS A 105 -16.69 18.06 1.36
N ALA A 106 -16.97 17.69 0.12
CA ALA A 106 -18.28 17.90 -0.49
C ALA A 106 -19.39 17.16 0.25
N LEU A 107 -19.15 15.90 0.62
CA LEU A 107 -20.10 15.10 1.39
C LEU A 107 -20.29 15.64 2.81
N SER A 108 -19.20 16.02 3.48
CA SER A 108 -19.25 16.65 4.80
C SER A 108 -20.11 17.93 4.79
N LEU A 109 -19.92 18.77 3.79
CA LEU A 109 -20.71 19.98 3.64
C LEU A 109 -22.20 19.66 3.35
N ALA A 110 -22.46 18.69 2.47
CA ALA A 110 -23.81 18.33 2.06
C ALA A 110 -24.62 17.68 3.19
N TRP A 111 -23.98 16.86 4.02
CA TRP A 111 -24.63 16.09 5.08
C TRP A 111 -24.49 16.73 6.47
N GLY A 112 -23.66 17.75 6.62
CA GLY A 112 -23.40 18.38 7.91
C GLY A 112 -22.63 17.49 8.90
N VAL A 113 -21.85 16.53 8.40
CA VAL A 113 -21.09 15.58 9.23
C VAL A 113 -19.62 15.96 9.31
N PRO A 114 -18.92 15.67 10.44
CA PRO A 114 -17.50 15.96 10.58
C PRO A 114 -16.64 15.12 9.61
N ILE A 115 -15.45 15.67 9.29
CA ILE A 115 -14.43 15.02 8.49
C ILE A 115 -13.19 14.80 9.34
N LEU A 116 -12.56 13.62 9.20
CA LEU A 116 -11.31 13.27 9.83
C LEU A 116 -10.25 12.99 8.75
N ALA A 117 -9.14 13.72 8.80
CA ALA A 117 -7.97 13.44 7.99
C ALA A 117 -7.19 12.27 8.59
N VAL A 118 -6.92 11.25 7.79
CA VAL A 118 -6.19 10.05 8.21
C VAL A 118 -4.85 9.98 7.47
N ASN A 119 -3.81 9.57 8.19
CA ASN A 119 -2.53 9.26 7.59
C ASN A 119 -2.60 7.87 6.93
N HIS A 120 -2.16 7.76 5.67
CA HIS A 120 -2.17 6.52 4.89
C HIS A 120 -1.46 5.35 5.59
N LEU A 121 -0.28 5.62 6.17
CA LEU A 121 0.51 4.58 6.87
C LEU A 121 -0.15 4.17 8.19
N GLU A 122 -0.81 5.11 8.86
CA GLU A 122 -1.64 4.80 10.02
C GLU A 122 -2.81 3.89 9.64
N GLY A 123 -3.43 4.11 8.46
CA GLY A 123 -4.43 3.21 7.91
C GLY A 123 -3.92 1.77 7.74
N HIS A 124 -2.70 1.59 7.23
CA HIS A 124 -2.06 0.27 7.15
C HIS A 124 -1.84 -0.37 8.53
N MET A 125 -1.43 0.40 9.53
CA MET A 125 -1.30 -0.12 10.91
C MET A 125 -2.64 -0.54 11.48
N PHE A 126 -3.70 0.26 11.29
CA PHE A 126 -5.04 -0.04 11.81
C PHE A 126 -5.71 -1.23 11.13
N ALA A 127 -5.35 -1.61 9.91
CA ALA A 127 -5.81 -2.84 9.28
C ALA A 127 -5.49 -4.08 10.14
N ASN A 128 -4.34 -4.08 10.82
CA ASN A 128 -3.98 -5.14 11.76
C ASN A 128 -4.89 -5.14 13.01
N VAL A 129 -5.34 -3.99 13.47
CA VAL A 129 -6.25 -3.89 14.63
C VAL A 129 -7.62 -4.48 14.33
N VAL A 130 -8.08 -4.34 13.08
CA VAL A 130 -9.33 -4.98 12.61
C VAL A 130 -9.19 -6.49 12.59
N SER A 131 -8.05 -7.01 12.07
CA SER A 131 -7.78 -8.44 11.93
C SER A 131 -7.42 -9.12 13.26
N PHE A 132 -6.75 -8.40 14.17
CA PHE A 132 -6.23 -8.89 15.45
C PHE A 132 -6.77 -8.02 16.59
N PRO A 133 -7.98 -8.31 17.10
CA PRO A 133 -8.64 -7.53 18.14
C PRO A 133 -7.85 -7.35 19.44
N GLU A 134 -6.96 -8.28 19.73
CA GLU A 134 -6.09 -8.29 20.91
C GLU A 134 -4.88 -7.35 20.77
N LEU A 135 -4.58 -6.87 19.57
CA LEU A 135 -3.43 -6.01 19.34
C LEU A 135 -3.60 -4.66 20.05
N GLN A 136 -2.68 -4.38 20.97
CA GLN A 136 -2.65 -3.15 21.75
C GLN A 136 -1.23 -2.58 21.76
N PRO A 137 -1.07 -1.25 21.76
CA PRO A 137 0.24 -0.65 22.00
C PRO A 137 0.81 -1.03 23.39
N PRO A 138 2.16 -1.10 23.55
CA PRO A 138 3.12 -0.80 22.50
C PRO A 138 3.39 -1.99 21.56
N PHE A 139 3.56 -1.72 20.26
CA PHE A 139 4.01 -2.72 19.29
C PHE A 139 4.86 -2.07 18.19
N LEU A 140 5.70 -2.89 17.52
CA LEU A 140 6.41 -2.50 16.32
C LEU A 140 5.56 -2.87 15.10
N CYS A 141 5.47 -1.94 14.17
CA CYS A 141 4.87 -2.17 12.86
C CYS A 141 5.92 -1.97 11.78
N MET A 142 6.13 -2.99 10.96
CA MET A 142 6.93 -2.91 9.75
C MET A 142 6.00 -2.74 8.57
N ILE A 143 6.14 -1.64 7.84
CA ILE A 143 5.37 -1.33 6.64
C ILE A 143 6.27 -1.61 5.44
N VAL A 144 5.88 -2.54 4.58
CA VAL A 144 6.61 -2.93 3.36
C VAL A 144 5.64 -2.91 2.20
N SER A 145 5.83 -1.97 1.27
CA SER A 145 4.94 -1.78 0.13
C SER A 145 5.70 -1.30 -1.12
N GLY A 146 4.97 -0.97 -2.18
CA GLY A 146 5.53 -0.36 -3.39
C GLY A 146 6.13 1.04 -3.15
N GLY A 147 5.59 1.80 -2.19
CA GLY A 147 6.02 3.17 -1.91
C GLY A 147 6.77 3.34 -0.58
N HIS A 148 6.63 2.41 0.36
CA HIS A 148 7.14 2.57 1.72
C HIS A 148 7.84 1.30 2.21
N THR A 149 8.95 1.51 2.91
CA THR A 149 9.62 0.45 3.70
C THR A 149 10.16 1.10 4.96
N GLU A 150 9.46 0.90 6.08
CA GLU A 150 9.77 1.59 7.33
C GLU A 150 9.32 0.79 8.57
N ILE A 151 9.92 1.10 9.69
CA ILE A 151 9.56 0.58 11.01
C ILE A 151 9.06 1.70 11.88
N VAL A 152 7.88 1.51 12.45
CA VAL A 152 7.21 2.45 13.34
C VAL A 152 6.92 1.78 14.67
N LEU A 153 7.23 2.45 15.78
CA LEU A 153 6.81 2.05 17.11
C LEU A 153 5.50 2.76 17.47
N ALA A 154 4.43 2.01 17.57
CA ALA A 154 3.19 2.47 18.16
C ALA A 154 3.32 2.42 19.69
N LYS A 155 3.59 3.57 20.33
CA LYS A 155 3.70 3.66 21.81
C LYS A 155 2.35 3.63 22.49
N GLU A 156 1.43 4.37 21.93
CA GLU A 156 0.01 4.48 22.30
C GLU A 156 -0.79 4.74 21.03
N TRP A 157 -2.10 4.58 21.05
CA TRP A 157 -2.94 4.97 19.93
C TRP A 157 -2.79 6.48 19.65
N GLY A 158 -2.47 6.82 18.40
CA GLY A 158 -2.19 8.20 17.97
C GLY A 158 -0.80 8.74 18.36
N LYS A 159 0.07 7.92 18.97
CA LYS A 159 1.46 8.29 19.30
C LYS A 159 2.45 7.31 18.67
N TYR A 160 2.97 7.69 17.53
CA TYR A 160 3.87 6.88 16.74
C TYR A 160 5.27 7.48 16.69
N GLU A 161 6.27 6.62 16.76
CA GLU A 161 7.67 6.99 16.60
C GLU A 161 8.24 6.28 15.38
N PHE A 162 8.68 7.03 14.41
CA PHE A 162 9.45 6.52 13.29
C PHE A 162 10.83 6.10 13.78
N LEU A 163 11.17 4.81 13.64
CA LEU A 163 12.44 4.26 14.06
C LEU A 163 13.47 4.23 12.93
N GLY A 164 13.01 3.98 11.71
CA GLY A 164 13.84 3.97 10.53
C GLY A 164 13.11 3.46 9.31
N GLY A 165 13.67 3.72 8.14
CA GLY A 165 13.08 3.33 6.86
C GLY A 165 14.11 3.24 5.75
N THR A 166 13.62 3.04 4.53
CA THR A 166 14.51 2.98 3.37
C THR A 166 15.14 4.34 3.07
N ARG A 167 16.39 4.32 2.66
CA ARG A 167 17.16 5.51 2.24
C ARG A 167 17.00 5.83 0.76
N ASP A 168 16.43 4.91 0.01
CA ASP A 168 16.29 5.00 -1.44
C ASP A 168 15.00 4.33 -1.92
N ASP A 169 15.05 3.35 -2.83
CA ASP A 169 13.86 2.65 -3.31
C ASP A 169 13.14 1.91 -2.16
N ALA A 170 11.83 1.86 -2.19
CA ALA A 170 11.07 0.93 -1.36
C ALA A 170 11.29 -0.51 -1.83
N ALA A 171 11.07 -1.48 -0.95
CA ALA A 171 11.24 -2.90 -1.29
C ALA A 171 10.39 -3.27 -2.52
N GLY A 172 9.08 -2.97 -2.50
CA GLY A 172 8.19 -3.28 -3.63
C GLY A 172 8.60 -2.58 -4.92
N GLU A 173 9.06 -1.33 -4.85
CA GLU A 173 9.60 -0.61 -6.01
C GLU A 173 10.83 -1.33 -6.62
N ALA A 174 11.70 -1.87 -5.78
CA ALA A 174 12.84 -2.66 -6.26
C ALA A 174 12.40 -3.97 -6.94
N TYR A 175 11.35 -4.62 -6.42
CA TYR A 175 10.73 -5.77 -7.07
C TYR A 175 10.14 -5.40 -8.43
N ASP A 176 9.37 -4.33 -8.52
CA ASP A 176 8.73 -3.88 -9.76
C ASP A 176 9.74 -3.53 -10.84
N LYS A 177 10.81 -2.82 -10.47
CA LYS A 177 11.88 -2.42 -11.40
C LYS A 177 12.68 -3.64 -11.88
N THR A 178 12.95 -4.61 -11.02
CA THR A 178 13.64 -5.85 -11.40
C THR A 178 12.76 -6.73 -12.29
N ALA A 179 11.48 -6.87 -11.95
CA ALA A 179 10.49 -7.57 -12.76
C ALA A 179 10.37 -6.99 -14.17
N LYS A 180 10.32 -5.66 -14.28
CA LYS A 180 10.26 -4.95 -15.57
C LYS A 180 11.44 -5.29 -16.48
N VAL A 181 12.65 -5.39 -15.95
CA VAL A 181 13.84 -5.75 -16.72
C VAL A 181 13.81 -7.22 -17.14
N LEU A 182 13.18 -8.09 -16.37
CA LEU A 182 12.93 -9.49 -16.72
C LEU A 182 11.77 -9.68 -17.71
N GLY A 183 11.08 -8.59 -18.11
CA GLY A 183 9.91 -8.67 -18.98
C GLY A 183 8.66 -9.23 -18.29
N LEU A 184 8.61 -9.21 -16.95
CA LEU A 184 7.45 -9.65 -16.17
C LEU A 184 6.39 -8.54 -16.08
N PRO A 185 5.11 -8.91 -15.92
CA PRO A 185 4.03 -7.93 -15.80
C PRO A 185 4.12 -7.08 -14.52
N TYR A 186 3.47 -5.93 -14.54
CA TYR A 186 3.23 -5.10 -13.36
C TYR A 186 1.90 -5.49 -12.68
N PRO A 187 1.83 -5.52 -11.32
CA PRO A 187 2.94 -5.32 -10.37
C PRO A 187 3.92 -6.50 -10.35
N GLY A 188 5.21 -6.19 -10.26
CA GLY A 188 6.27 -7.18 -10.37
C GLY A 188 6.39 -8.13 -9.18
N GLY A 189 6.10 -7.64 -7.97
CA GLY A 189 6.26 -8.39 -6.72
C GLY A 189 5.65 -9.79 -6.76
N PRO A 190 4.34 -9.96 -7.03
CA PRO A 190 3.70 -11.27 -7.08
C PRO A 190 4.29 -12.23 -8.14
N HIS A 191 4.76 -11.67 -9.27
CA HIS A 191 5.38 -12.47 -10.32
C HIS A 191 6.78 -12.96 -9.93
N VAL A 192 7.59 -12.08 -9.31
CA VAL A 192 8.91 -12.45 -8.77
C VAL A 192 8.76 -13.50 -7.69
N ASP A 193 7.84 -13.33 -6.74
CA ASP A 193 7.59 -14.27 -5.64
C ASP A 193 7.22 -15.67 -6.17
N ARG A 194 6.26 -15.72 -7.09
CA ARG A 194 5.83 -16.98 -7.70
C ARG A 194 6.97 -17.71 -8.42
N LEU A 195 7.81 -16.99 -9.18
CA LEU A 195 8.93 -17.58 -9.92
C LEU A 195 10.08 -17.95 -8.98
N ALA A 196 10.31 -17.18 -7.93
CA ALA A 196 11.32 -17.46 -6.91
C ALA A 196 11.12 -18.84 -6.24
N GLY A 197 9.85 -19.26 -6.08
CA GLY A 197 9.52 -20.56 -5.50
C GLY A 197 10.04 -21.75 -6.31
N ALA A 198 10.36 -21.58 -7.60
CA ALA A 198 10.91 -22.63 -8.46
C ALA A 198 12.43 -22.50 -8.68
N GLY A 199 13.06 -21.40 -8.25
CA GLY A 199 14.46 -21.10 -8.49
C GLY A 199 15.40 -21.46 -7.35
N ASN A 200 16.70 -21.42 -7.65
CA ASN A 200 17.76 -21.59 -6.66
C ASN A 200 18.17 -20.23 -6.05
N PRO A 201 17.87 -19.96 -4.78
CA PRO A 201 18.19 -18.67 -4.14
C PRO A 201 19.69 -18.41 -3.96
N ASN A 202 20.54 -19.43 -4.15
CA ASN A 202 21.98 -19.32 -3.99
C ASN A 202 22.75 -19.25 -5.33
N ARG A 203 22.04 -19.14 -6.46
CA ARG A 203 22.69 -19.11 -7.77
C ARG A 203 23.42 -17.79 -8.03
N PHE A 204 22.87 -16.68 -7.58
CA PHE A 204 23.46 -15.35 -7.70
C PHE A 204 23.71 -14.76 -6.31
N ASP A 205 24.89 -14.21 -6.13
CA ASP A 205 25.26 -13.55 -4.87
C ASP A 205 24.97 -12.06 -4.96
N PHE A 206 23.69 -11.71 -4.81
CA PHE A 206 23.28 -10.32 -4.77
C PHE A 206 23.60 -9.68 -3.42
N PRO A 207 23.94 -8.37 -3.42
CA PRO A 207 24.26 -7.67 -2.19
C PRO A 207 23.03 -7.58 -1.27
N VAL A 208 23.29 -7.68 0.04
CA VAL A 208 22.36 -7.35 1.11
C VAL A 208 22.79 -5.98 1.68
N PRO A 209 22.19 -4.87 1.23
CA PRO A 209 22.61 -3.55 1.66
C PRO A 209 22.48 -3.35 3.16
N LEU A 210 23.37 -2.53 3.74
CA LEU A 210 23.43 -2.20 5.17
C LEU A 210 23.58 -3.41 6.12
N LYS A 211 23.89 -4.61 5.61
CA LYS A 211 24.17 -5.77 6.45
C LYS A 211 25.27 -5.49 7.46
N GLY A 212 24.94 -5.69 8.74
CA GLY A 212 25.85 -5.40 9.85
C GLY A 212 25.90 -3.93 10.29
N SER A 213 25.09 -3.05 9.69
CA SER A 213 24.87 -1.70 10.22
C SER A 213 24.18 -1.78 11.59
N ARG A 214 24.47 -0.80 12.45
CA ARG A 214 23.76 -0.61 13.72
C ARG A 214 22.55 0.32 13.59
N GLU A 215 22.36 0.91 12.42
CA GLU A 215 21.25 1.81 12.16
C GLU A 215 20.02 1.02 11.74
N ILE A 216 18.86 1.45 12.20
CA ILE A 216 17.56 0.94 11.72
C ILE A 216 17.26 1.64 10.40
N ALA A 217 17.74 1.07 9.30
CA ALA A 217 17.59 1.63 7.96
C ALA A 217 17.63 0.51 6.92
N PHE A 218 16.97 0.74 5.79
CA PHE A 218 16.96 -0.14 4.63
C PHE A 218 17.53 0.55 3.40
N SER A 219 17.91 -0.23 2.39
CA SER A 219 18.32 0.26 1.08
C SER A 219 18.12 -0.85 0.05
N PHE A 220 17.54 -0.54 -1.08
CA PHE A 220 17.23 -1.52 -2.14
C PHE A 220 17.78 -1.09 -3.51
N SER A 221 18.20 0.16 -3.69
CA SER A 221 18.74 0.63 -4.98
C SER A 221 20.01 -0.09 -5.40
N GLY A 222 20.88 -0.44 -4.44
CA GLY A 222 22.09 -1.24 -4.70
C GLY A 222 21.76 -2.66 -5.15
N LEU A 223 20.81 -3.32 -4.46
CA LEU A 223 20.32 -4.64 -4.82
C LEU A 223 19.69 -4.65 -6.22
N LYS A 224 18.76 -3.71 -6.48
CA LYS A 224 18.14 -3.52 -7.80
C LYS A 224 19.19 -3.36 -8.90
N THR A 225 20.16 -2.47 -8.69
CA THR A 225 21.22 -2.20 -9.68
C THR A 225 22.06 -3.43 -9.96
N ALA A 226 22.40 -4.21 -8.93
CA ALA A 226 23.14 -5.46 -9.09
C ALA A 226 22.34 -6.49 -9.93
N ALA A 227 21.04 -6.65 -9.63
CA ALA A 227 20.17 -7.54 -10.38
C ALA A 227 20.05 -7.12 -11.86
N VAL A 228 19.76 -5.85 -12.13
CA VAL A 228 19.67 -5.29 -13.48
C VAL A 228 20.98 -5.48 -14.26
N THR A 229 22.11 -5.24 -13.62
CA THR A 229 23.44 -5.42 -14.23
C THR A 229 23.71 -6.87 -14.58
N GLU A 230 23.35 -7.81 -13.69
CA GLU A 230 23.55 -9.23 -13.95
C GLU A 230 22.65 -9.75 -15.06
N ILE A 231 21.38 -9.33 -15.09
CA ILE A 231 20.44 -9.64 -16.17
C ILE A 231 21.01 -9.17 -17.53
N ALA A 232 21.51 -7.93 -17.59
CA ALA A 232 22.12 -7.40 -18.82
C ALA A 232 23.33 -8.22 -19.28
N LYS A 233 24.24 -8.57 -18.37
CA LYS A 233 25.41 -9.41 -18.66
C LYS A 233 25.04 -10.80 -19.18
N LEU A 234 23.97 -11.40 -18.61
CA LEU A 234 23.49 -12.71 -19.04
C LEU A 234 22.86 -12.62 -20.43
N ALA A 235 22.10 -11.56 -20.71
CA ALA A 235 21.50 -11.31 -22.03
C ALA A 235 22.56 -11.12 -23.13
N GLU A 236 23.63 -10.38 -22.84
CA GLU A 236 24.76 -10.19 -23.79
C GLU A 236 25.50 -11.47 -24.12
N LYS A 237 25.60 -12.43 -23.21
CA LYS A 237 26.23 -13.74 -23.44
C LYS A 237 25.42 -14.64 -24.36
N GLY A 238 24.17 -14.30 -24.62
CA GLY A 238 23.24 -15.14 -25.37
C GLY A 238 22.74 -16.34 -24.55
N GLY A 239 21.59 -16.86 -24.91
CA GLY A 239 20.96 -17.97 -24.21
C GLY A 239 19.70 -17.57 -23.42
N THR A 240 19.05 -18.56 -22.84
CA THR A 240 17.85 -18.35 -22.03
C THR A 240 18.22 -17.81 -20.67
N LEU A 241 17.62 -16.71 -20.25
CA LEU A 241 17.81 -16.18 -18.89
C LEU A 241 17.25 -17.16 -17.83
N PRO A 242 18.00 -17.47 -16.79
CA PRO A 242 17.53 -18.30 -15.67
C PRO A 242 16.64 -17.48 -14.73
N VAL A 243 15.44 -17.12 -15.22
CA VAL A 243 14.54 -16.14 -14.58
C VAL A 243 14.17 -16.56 -13.17
N GLU A 244 13.85 -17.85 -12.96
CA GLU A 244 13.48 -18.39 -11.65
C GLU A 244 14.61 -18.23 -10.63
N ASP A 245 15.84 -18.52 -11.04
CA ASP A 245 17.01 -18.40 -10.15
C ASP A 245 17.36 -16.95 -9.84
N ILE A 246 17.18 -16.05 -10.82
CA ILE A 246 17.35 -14.60 -10.62
C ILE A 246 16.31 -14.11 -9.62
N CYS A 247 15.04 -14.46 -9.81
CA CYS A 247 13.96 -14.11 -8.90
C CYS A 247 14.22 -14.63 -7.48
N ALA A 248 14.63 -15.92 -7.34
CA ALA A 248 14.90 -16.54 -6.05
C ALA A 248 16.08 -15.87 -5.32
N SER A 249 17.17 -15.60 -6.03
CA SER A 249 18.35 -14.96 -5.44
C SER A 249 18.08 -13.49 -5.08
N PHE A 250 17.33 -12.76 -5.91
CA PHE A 250 16.91 -11.40 -5.63
C PHE A 250 16.01 -11.33 -4.41
N GLN A 251 14.97 -12.19 -4.35
CA GLN A 251 14.05 -12.25 -3.23
C GLN A 251 14.77 -12.59 -1.92
N ARG A 252 15.68 -13.57 -1.92
CA ARG A 252 16.49 -13.87 -0.74
C ARG A 252 17.22 -12.62 -0.25
N ALA A 253 17.94 -11.91 -1.15
CA ALA A 253 18.70 -10.73 -0.75
C ALA A 253 17.78 -9.58 -0.27
N ALA A 254 16.59 -9.42 -0.88
CA ALA A 254 15.61 -8.44 -0.44
C ALA A 254 15.05 -8.76 0.95
N VAL A 255 14.70 -10.02 1.21
CA VAL A 255 14.19 -10.47 2.52
C VAL A 255 15.29 -10.40 3.59
N ASP A 256 16.53 -10.76 3.25
CA ASP A 256 17.67 -10.65 4.16
C ASP A 256 18.03 -9.20 4.51
N SER A 257 17.53 -8.22 3.72
CA SER A 257 17.71 -6.78 3.97
C SER A 257 16.64 -6.20 4.90
N LEU A 258 15.49 -6.86 5.04
CA LEU A 258 14.38 -6.51 5.94
C LEU A 258 14.59 -7.08 7.34
#